data_85b8017bf05d39ea37ac2c7946344e91
#
_entry.id   85b8017bf05d39ea37ac2c7946344e91
#
_cell.length_a   1.000
_cell.length_b   1.000
_cell.length_c   1.000
_cell.angle_alpha   90.00
_cell.angle_beta   90.00
_cell.angle_gamma   90.00
#
_symmetry.space_group_name_H-M   'P 1'
#
loop_
_entity.id
_entity.type
_entity.pdbx_description
1 polymer ?
#
loop_
_entity_poly.entity_id
_entity_poly.type
_entity_poly.pdbx_seq_one_letter_code
_entity_poly.pdbx_strand_id
1 'polypeptide(L)'
;MEPDENRLASLFPDVAAQLRAALSNLHLAAAQLAPAEARENDPALDRKAALLDQSYYRLLRLVNSLSSAAYLTNDDMLTLQDRDIVDLVSGLCEKAGAVAPLLELELRFVCPMERHVCAMAADALEQVVYHLLSNAFKFTPAGGVVTVELQVKNKLVLLSVTDTGRGIPEEQISSLFDRYLHAGQMDPPPHGLGLGLPLCRRIAEGHGGTLMVESREGQGSRFTLSLPDRQVGSGVSDVPFDYAGGFNRTLMALSDALPVSAFLRNNQD
;
A
#
# COMPACT_ATOMS: atom_id res chain seq x y z
N MET A 1 15.83 22.68 -10.12
CA MET A 1 14.99 21.67 -10.77
C MET A 1 14.65 22.16 -12.16
N GLU A 2 15.06 21.43 -13.17
CA GLU A 2 14.99 21.90 -14.56
C GLU A 2 13.55 21.92 -15.09
N PRO A 3 13.18 22.85 -16.01
CA PRO A 3 11.82 22.98 -16.55
C PRO A 3 11.31 21.73 -17.27
N ASP A 4 12.17 20.80 -17.66
CA ASP A 4 11.79 19.55 -18.32
C ASP A 4 11.30 18.45 -17.35
N GLU A 5 11.78 18.40 -16.11
CA GLU A 5 11.31 17.44 -15.10
C GLU A 5 9.86 17.71 -14.68
N ASN A 6 9.48 18.97 -14.52
CA ASN A 6 8.09 19.36 -14.20
C ASN A 6 7.11 19.05 -15.36
N ARG A 7 7.57 19.12 -16.60
CA ARG A 7 6.75 18.75 -17.77
C ARG A 7 6.51 17.25 -17.87
N LEU A 8 7.52 16.43 -17.57
CA LEU A 8 7.38 14.98 -17.55
C LEU A 8 6.43 14.54 -16.41
N ALA A 9 6.57 15.12 -15.23
CA ALA A 9 5.71 14.80 -14.10
C ALA A 9 4.22 15.14 -14.35
N SER A 10 3.94 16.21 -15.10
CA SER A 10 2.56 16.59 -15.46
C SER A 10 1.89 15.63 -16.46
N LEU A 11 2.65 14.82 -17.18
CA LEU A 11 2.12 13.80 -18.11
C LEU A 11 1.77 12.48 -17.42
N PHE A 12 2.33 12.21 -16.23
CA PHE A 12 2.10 10.94 -15.54
C PHE A 12 0.64 10.61 -15.26
N PRO A 13 -0.23 11.56 -14.82
CA PRO A 13 -1.64 11.27 -14.61
C PRO A 13 -2.36 10.84 -15.89
N ASP A 14 -2.09 11.49 -17.01
CA ASP A 14 -2.74 11.19 -18.29
C ASP A 14 -2.29 9.82 -18.84
N VAL A 15 -1.00 9.55 -18.79
CA VAL A 15 -0.42 8.24 -19.16
C VAL A 15 -0.99 7.15 -18.29
N ALA A 16 -1.06 7.37 -16.97
CA ALA A 16 -1.61 6.41 -16.03
C ALA A 16 -3.11 6.17 -16.27
N ALA A 17 -3.88 7.20 -16.64
CA ALA A 17 -5.29 7.05 -17.00
C ALA A 17 -5.48 6.19 -18.26
N GLN A 18 -4.67 6.41 -19.30
CA GLN A 18 -4.70 5.60 -20.52
C GLN A 18 -4.28 4.14 -20.25
N LEU A 19 -3.23 3.93 -19.46
CA LEU A 19 -2.80 2.58 -19.08
C LEU A 19 -3.86 1.86 -18.26
N ARG A 20 -4.54 2.54 -17.31
CA ARG A 20 -5.65 1.96 -16.55
C ARG A 20 -6.78 1.52 -17.46
N ALA A 21 -7.18 2.36 -18.43
CA ALA A 21 -8.23 2.01 -19.38
C ALA A 21 -7.87 0.77 -20.21
N ALA A 22 -6.63 0.69 -20.72
CA ALA A 22 -6.15 -0.47 -21.48
C ALA A 22 -6.09 -1.74 -20.62
N LEU A 23 -5.60 -1.64 -19.38
CA LEU A 23 -5.55 -2.74 -18.42
C LEU A 23 -6.96 -3.23 -18.07
N SER A 24 -7.92 -2.32 -17.86
CA SER A 24 -9.31 -2.68 -17.57
C SER A 24 -9.94 -3.46 -18.73
N ASN A 25 -9.67 -3.07 -19.97
CA ASN A 25 -10.14 -3.81 -21.14
C ASN A 25 -9.51 -5.23 -21.24
N LEU A 26 -8.22 -5.36 -20.95
CA LEU A 26 -7.54 -6.65 -20.90
C LEU A 26 -8.10 -7.56 -19.80
N HIS A 27 -8.37 -7.00 -18.60
CA HIS A 27 -8.96 -7.75 -17.51
C HIS A 27 -10.38 -8.21 -17.84
N LEU A 28 -11.20 -7.35 -18.44
CA LEU A 28 -12.55 -7.71 -18.88
C LEU A 28 -12.52 -8.84 -19.92
N ALA A 29 -11.61 -8.77 -20.90
CA ALA A 29 -11.44 -9.83 -21.88
C ALA A 29 -10.98 -11.14 -21.23
N ALA A 30 -10.05 -11.08 -20.28
CA ALA A 30 -9.58 -12.26 -19.52
C ALA A 30 -10.72 -12.89 -18.71
N ALA A 31 -11.56 -12.08 -18.05
CA ALA A 31 -12.72 -12.56 -17.30
C ALA A 31 -13.78 -13.23 -18.22
N GLN A 32 -13.94 -12.76 -19.47
CA GLN A 32 -14.82 -13.40 -20.44
C GLN A 32 -14.25 -14.73 -20.97
N LEU A 33 -12.92 -14.84 -21.10
CA LEU A 33 -12.25 -16.08 -21.53
C LEU A 33 -12.22 -17.14 -20.43
N ALA A 34 -12.16 -16.74 -19.18
CA ALA A 34 -12.15 -17.60 -18.00
C ALA A 34 -13.19 -17.13 -16.97
N PRO A 35 -14.50 -17.29 -17.26
CA PRO A 35 -15.56 -16.89 -16.36
C PRO A 35 -15.51 -17.70 -15.05
N ALA A 36 -16.02 -17.14 -13.96
CA ALA A 36 -15.96 -17.70 -12.62
C ALA A 36 -16.42 -19.18 -12.57
N GLU A 37 -17.55 -19.48 -13.20
CA GLU A 37 -18.10 -20.85 -13.26
C GLU A 37 -17.14 -21.84 -13.96
N ALA A 38 -16.46 -21.41 -15.03
CA ALA A 38 -15.48 -22.25 -15.71
C ALA A 38 -14.22 -22.48 -14.86
N ARG A 39 -13.79 -21.45 -14.10
CA ARG A 39 -12.64 -21.55 -13.18
C ARG A 39 -12.92 -22.48 -12.01
N GLU A 40 -14.15 -22.49 -11.46
CA GLU A 40 -14.58 -23.41 -10.40
C GLU A 40 -14.55 -24.88 -10.83
N ASN A 41 -14.83 -25.14 -12.11
CA ASN A 41 -14.90 -26.50 -12.66
C ASN A 41 -13.58 -27.01 -13.28
N ASP A 42 -12.60 -26.13 -13.54
CA ASP A 42 -11.30 -26.47 -14.12
C ASP A 42 -10.14 -25.84 -13.33
N PRO A 43 -9.50 -26.59 -12.40
CA PRO A 43 -8.36 -26.11 -11.63
C PRO A 43 -7.12 -25.71 -12.48
N ALA A 44 -7.00 -26.21 -13.71
CA ALA A 44 -5.90 -25.83 -14.59
C ALA A 44 -6.17 -24.46 -15.23
N LEU A 45 -7.42 -24.20 -15.61
CA LEU A 45 -7.89 -22.90 -16.09
C LEU A 45 -7.79 -21.85 -14.96
N ASP A 46 -8.23 -22.21 -13.74
CA ASP A 46 -8.18 -21.30 -12.60
C ASP A 46 -6.76 -20.85 -12.26
N ARG A 47 -5.78 -21.77 -12.26
CA ARG A 47 -4.36 -21.40 -12.08
C ARG A 47 -3.83 -20.46 -13.15
N LYS A 48 -4.23 -20.63 -14.42
CA LYS A 48 -3.83 -19.73 -15.51
C LYS A 48 -4.48 -18.35 -15.35
N ALA A 49 -5.77 -18.32 -15.01
CA ALA A 49 -6.49 -17.09 -14.73
C ALA A 49 -5.91 -16.35 -13.51
N ALA A 50 -5.58 -17.05 -12.43
CA ALA A 50 -4.95 -16.48 -11.24
C ALA A 50 -3.59 -15.83 -11.55
N LEU A 51 -2.79 -16.42 -12.45
CA LEU A 51 -1.53 -15.82 -12.91
C LEU A 51 -1.77 -14.53 -13.72
N LEU A 52 -2.81 -14.51 -14.56
CA LEU A 52 -3.22 -13.30 -15.28
C LEU A 52 -3.70 -12.22 -14.31
N ASP A 53 -4.55 -12.57 -13.34
CA ASP A 53 -5.06 -11.66 -12.32
C ASP A 53 -3.91 -11.07 -11.49
N GLN A 54 -2.97 -11.88 -11.02
CA GLN A 54 -1.78 -11.40 -10.31
C GLN A 54 -0.99 -10.39 -11.16
N SER A 55 -0.75 -10.72 -12.42
CA SER A 55 0.00 -9.83 -13.33
C SER A 55 -0.74 -8.53 -13.58
N TYR A 56 -2.06 -8.60 -13.74
CA TYR A 56 -2.94 -7.45 -13.89
C TYR A 56 -2.88 -6.53 -12.66
N TYR A 57 -3.05 -7.08 -11.46
CA TYR A 57 -3.00 -6.30 -10.22
C TYR A 57 -1.63 -5.67 -9.98
N ARG A 58 -0.54 -6.37 -10.30
CA ARG A 58 0.83 -5.80 -10.25
C ARG A 58 1.00 -4.62 -11.21
N LEU A 59 0.53 -4.75 -12.45
CA LEU A 59 0.57 -3.65 -13.42
C LEU A 59 -0.29 -2.48 -12.98
N LEU A 60 -1.51 -2.74 -12.46
CA LEU A 60 -2.39 -1.70 -11.96
C LEU A 60 -1.76 -0.95 -10.77
N ARG A 61 -1.08 -1.67 -9.87
CA ARG A 61 -0.32 -1.06 -8.78
C ARG A 61 0.81 -0.16 -9.29
N LEU A 62 1.58 -0.59 -10.30
CA LEU A 62 2.62 0.22 -10.90
C LEU A 62 2.05 1.50 -11.53
N VAL A 63 0.92 1.38 -12.24
CA VAL A 63 0.22 2.54 -12.85
C VAL A 63 -0.27 3.51 -11.76
N ASN A 64 -0.80 2.99 -10.65
CA ASN A 64 -1.21 3.84 -9.52
C ASN A 64 0.00 4.51 -8.85
N SER A 65 1.14 3.82 -8.75
CA SER A 65 2.38 4.41 -8.25
C SER A 65 2.90 5.54 -9.14
N LEU A 66 2.75 5.43 -10.48
CA LEU A 66 3.05 6.53 -11.41
C LEU A 66 2.14 7.74 -11.19
N SER A 67 0.83 7.51 -11.01
CA SER A 67 -0.10 8.61 -10.67
C SER A 67 0.30 9.30 -9.37
N SER A 68 0.68 8.51 -8.37
CA SER A 68 1.12 9.02 -7.07
C SER A 68 2.47 9.74 -7.13
N ALA A 69 3.33 9.42 -8.11
CA ALA A 69 4.59 10.14 -8.32
C ALA A 69 4.36 11.63 -8.65
N ALA A 70 3.24 11.98 -9.28
CA ALA A 70 2.85 13.37 -9.51
C ALA A 70 2.63 14.14 -8.19
N TYR A 71 2.16 13.48 -7.13
CA TYR A 71 2.04 14.09 -5.80
C TYR A 71 3.40 14.36 -5.14
N LEU A 72 4.47 13.66 -5.56
CA LEU A 72 5.81 13.89 -5.03
C LEU A 72 6.43 15.19 -5.55
N THR A 73 5.95 15.68 -6.70
CA THR A 73 6.48 16.88 -7.38
C THR A 73 5.61 18.12 -7.18
N ASN A 74 4.34 17.96 -6.84
CA ASN A 74 3.41 19.07 -6.62
C ASN A 74 3.26 19.39 -5.12
N ASP A 75 3.21 20.69 -4.80
CA ASP A 75 2.89 21.17 -3.45
C ASP A 75 1.38 21.13 -3.14
N ASP A 76 0.64 20.26 -3.81
CA ASP A 76 -0.80 20.11 -3.60
C ASP A 76 -1.08 19.70 -2.15
N MET A 77 -1.78 20.57 -1.44
CA MET A 77 -2.19 20.35 -0.06
C MET A 77 -3.20 19.21 0.01
N LEU A 78 -2.94 18.23 0.88
CA LEU A 78 -3.90 17.19 1.18
C LEU A 78 -5.20 17.80 1.75
N THR A 79 -6.34 17.37 1.25
CA THR A 79 -7.63 17.73 1.84
C THR A 79 -7.87 16.86 3.08
N LEU A 80 -7.68 17.45 4.26
CA LEU A 80 -7.89 16.75 5.52
C LEU A 80 -9.35 16.84 5.95
N GLN A 81 -9.89 15.75 6.46
CA GLN A 81 -11.23 15.63 7.04
C GLN A 81 -11.15 14.90 8.37
N ASP A 82 -12.07 15.23 9.28
CA ASP A 82 -12.18 14.54 10.55
C ASP A 82 -12.77 13.15 10.33
N ARG A 83 -11.98 12.11 10.61
CA ARG A 83 -12.32 10.71 10.40
C ARG A 83 -11.85 9.86 11.58
N ASP A 84 -12.51 8.73 11.79
CA ASP A 84 -12.09 7.74 12.76
C ASP A 84 -10.90 6.92 12.22
N ILE A 85 -9.71 7.15 12.80
CA ILE A 85 -8.50 6.46 12.38
C ILE A 85 -8.47 5.01 12.86
N VAL A 86 -9.15 4.68 13.96
CA VAL A 86 -9.23 3.30 14.46
C VAL A 86 -10.02 2.45 13.48
N ASP A 87 -11.18 2.94 13.03
CA ASP A 87 -12.01 2.27 12.03
C ASP A 87 -11.26 2.05 10.72
N LEU A 88 -10.59 3.11 10.21
CA LEU A 88 -9.78 3.00 8.99
C LEU A 88 -8.70 1.92 9.11
N VAL A 89 -7.86 1.99 10.15
CA VAL A 89 -6.70 1.10 10.27
C VAL A 89 -7.12 -0.32 10.60
N SER A 90 -8.12 -0.52 11.48
CA SER A 90 -8.64 -1.84 11.81
C SER A 90 -9.23 -2.54 10.58
N GLY A 91 -10.03 -1.82 9.78
CA GLY A 91 -10.60 -2.37 8.55
C GLY A 91 -9.55 -2.75 7.51
N LEU A 92 -8.46 -1.98 7.39
CA LEU A 92 -7.33 -2.33 6.51
C LEU A 92 -6.56 -3.55 7.03
N CYS A 93 -6.34 -3.64 8.34
CA CYS A 93 -5.69 -4.79 8.97
C CYS A 93 -6.54 -6.06 8.87
N GLU A 94 -7.86 -5.97 9.00
CA GLU A 94 -8.76 -7.11 8.80
C GLU A 94 -8.65 -7.66 7.37
N LYS A 95 -8.75 -6.79 6.37
CA LYS A 95 -8.61 -7.17 4.96
C LYS A 95 -7.24 -7.76 4.64
N ALA A 96 -6.15 -7.17 5.17
CA ALA A 96 -4.80 -7.69 4.99
C ALA A 96 -4.58 -8.99 5.75
N GLY A 97 -5.21 -9.14 6.93
CA GLY A 97 -5.18 -10.35 7.75
C GLY A 97 -5.81 -11.57 7.08
N ALA A 98 -6.81 -11.35 6.22
CA ALA A 98 -7.43 -12.43 5.45
C ALA A 98 -6.45 -13.07 4.44
N VAL A 99 -5.47 -12.32 3.93
CA VAL A 99 -4.50 -12.82 2.94
C VAL A 99 -3.14 -13.18 3.54
N ALA A 100 -2.83 -12.75 4.76
CA ALA A 100 -1.55 -13.03 5.44
C ALA A 100 -1.26 -14.55 5.60
N PRO A 101 -2.25 -15.42 5.90
CA PRO A 101 -2.03 -16.86 5.98
C PRO A 101 -1.53 -17.50 4.67
N LEU A 102 -1.83 -16.92 3.51
CA LEU A 102 -1.33 -17.39 2.21
C LEU A 102 0.18 -17.22 2.05
N LEU A 103 0.79 -16.39 2.90
CA LEU A 103 2.22 -16.16 3.03
C LEU A 103 2.82 -16.88 4.24
N GLU A 104 2.02 -17.66 4.96
CA GLU A 104 2.38 -18.26 6.25
C GLU A 104 2.81 -17.20 7.29
N LEU A 105 2.20 -16.01 7.25
CA LEU A 105 2.46 -14.91 8.18
C LEU A 105 1.30 -14.72 9.15
N GLU A 106 1.61 -14.26 10.35
CA GLU A 106 0.65 -13.76 11.31
C GLU A 106 0.60 -12.23 11.27
N LEU A 107 -0.57 -11.65 11.03
CA LEU A 107 -0.81 -10.21 11.16
C LEU A 107 -1.54 -9.92 12.47
N ARG A 108 -0.98 -9.04 13.30
CA ARG A 108 -1.57 -8.59 14.56
C ARG A 108 -1.90 -7.12 14.48
N PHE A 109 -3.11 -6.74 14.89
CA PHE A 109 -3.47 -5.35 15.12
C PHE A 109 -3.57 -5.08 16.62
N VAL A 110 -2.88 -4.06 17.10
CA VAL A 110 -2.83 -3.65 18.51
C VAL A 110 -3.27 -2.20 18.62
N CYS A 111 -4.41 -1.96 19.25
CA CYS A 111 -4.95 -0.62 19.48
C CYS A 111 -5.65 -0.60 20.84
N PRO A 112 -5.25 0.29 21.78
CA PRO A 112 -5.91 0.39 23.08
C PRO A 112 -7.20 1.21 23.02
N MET A 113 -7.53 1.82 21.87
CA MET A 113 -8.67 2.71 21.69
C MET A 113 -9.77 2.01 20.88
N GLU A 114 -11.02 2.22 21.24
CA GLU A 114 -12.18 1.77 20.44
C GLU A 114 -12.48 2.75 19.30
N ARG A 115 -12.20 4.04 19.50
CA ARG A 115 -12.47 5.12 18.54
C ARG A 115 -11.51 6.28 18.76
N HIS A 116 -11.02 6.89 17.66
CA HIS A 116 -10.26 8.11 17.72
C HIS A 116 -10.43 8.94 16.44
N VAL A 117 -11.00 10.15 16.57
CA VAL A 117 -11.27 11.04 15.45
C VAL A 117 -10.16 12.08 15.33
N CYS A 118 -9.50 12.11 14.19
CA CYS A 118 -8.49 13.11 13.86
C CYS A 118 -8.58 13.53 12.38
N ALA A 119 -7.94 14.67 12.08
CA ALA A 119 -7.89 15.19 10.71
C ALA A 119 -6.94 14.36 9.85
N MET A 120 -7.46 13.76 8.78
CA MET A 120 -6.68 12.95 7.85
C MET A 120 -7.22 13.00 6.41
N ALA A 121 -6.36 12.71 5.46
CA ALA A 121 -6.72 12.33 4.09
C ALA A 121 -6.78 10.80 4.04
N ALA A 122 -7.97 10.22 4.20
CA ALA A 122 -8.16 8.78 4.39
C ALA A 122 -7.56 7.94 3.26
N ASP A 123 -7.78 8.32 1.98
CA ASP A 123 -7.23 7.60 0.83
C ASP A 123 -5.69 7.61 0.80
N ALA A 124 -5.08 8.72 1.22
CA ALA A 124 -3.63 8.83 1.31
C ALA A 124 -3.07 7.97 2.45
N LEU A 125 -3.75 7.95 3.60
CA LEU A 125 -3.35 7.06 4.72
C LEU A 125 -3.54 5.59 4.38
N GLU A 126 -4.61 5.21 3.70
CA GLU A 126 -4.80 3.84 3.17
C GLU A 126 -3.58 3.42 2.33
N GLN A 127 -3.10 4.30 1.43
CA GLN A 127 -1.90 4.02 0.64
C GLN A 127 -0.67 3.80 1.52
N VAL A 128 -0.47 4.63 2.55
CA VAL A 128 0.67 4.46 3.49
C VAL A 128 0.59 3.11 4.18
N VAL A 129 -0.57 2.76 4.76
CA VAL A 129 -0.75 1.49 5.48
C VAL A 129 -0.46 0.31 4.57
N TYR A 130 -1.03 0.28 3.36
CA TYR A 130 -0.78 -0.80 2.42
C TYR A 130 0.67 -0.86 1.91
N HIS A 131 1.35 0.27 1.70
CA HIS A 131 2.77 0.27 1.34
C HIS A 131 3.64 -0.33 2.45
N LEU A 132 3.37 0.04 3.71
CA LEU A 132 4.11 -0.50 4.85
C LEU A 132 3.81 -1.99 5.05
N LEU A 133 2.54 -2.42 4.97
CA LEU A 133 2.15 -3.83 5.04
C LEU A 133 2.76 -4.65 3.90
N SER A 134 2.74 -4.13 2.66
CA SER A 134 3.34 -4.81 1.51
C SER A 134 4.84 -5.04 1.71
N ASN A 135 5.56 -4.06 2.25
CA ASN A 135 6.97 -4.22 2.58
C ASN A 135 7.17 -5.26 3.69
N ALA A 136 6.39 -5.18 4.76
CA ALA A 136 6.46 -6.13 5.86
C ALA A 136 6.20 -7.57 5.37
N PHE A 137 5.14 -7.81 4.60
CA PHE A 137 4.81 -9.14 4.07
C PHE A 137 5.89 -9.69 3.12
N LYS A 138 6.50 -8.81 2.33
CA LYS A 138 7.51 -9.19 1.34
C LYS A 138 8.85 -9.59 1.96
N PHE A 139 9.22 -8.95 3.07
CA PHE A 139 10.53 -9.12 3.68
C PHE A 139 10.51 -9.99 4.95
N THR A 140 9.33 -10.43 5.37
CA THR A 140 9.16 -11.37 6.48
C THR A 140 9.10 -12.80 5.93
N PRO A 141 9.95 -13.73 6.42
CA PRO A 141 9.89 -15.12 6.01
C PRO A 141 8.64 -15.82 6.58
N ALA A 142 8.27 -16.94 5.98
CA ALA A 142 7.19 -17.82 6.47
C ALA A 142 7.37 -18.15 7.96
N GLY A 143 6.28 -18.16 8.72
CA GLY A 143 6.27 -18.31 10.18
C GLY A 143 6.54 -16.99 10.93
N GLY A 144 6.79 -15.88 10.22
CA GLY A 144 7.04 -14.58 10.85
C GLY A 144 5.76 -13.84 11.25
N VAL A 145 5.95 -12.74 11.98
CA VAL A 145 4.87 -11.92 12.53
C VAL A 145 5.01 -10.48 12.04
N VAL A 146 3.89 -9.90 11.61
CA VAL A 146 3.75 -8.47 11.32
C VAL A 146 2.78 -7.88 12.33
N THR A 147 3.17 -6.81 13.00
CA THR A 147 2.34 -6.13 14.01
C THR A 147 2.08 -4.69 13.56
N VAL A 148 0.81 -4.33 13.46
CA VAL A 148 0.36 -2.95 13.29
C VAL A 148 -0.09 -2.44 14.64
N GLU A 149 0.53 -1.35 15.11
CA GLU A 149 0.21 -0.75 16.39
C GLU A 149 -0.28 0.69 16.18
N LEU A 150 -1.45 1.04 16.72
CA LEU A 150 -2.01 2.38 16.69
C LEU A 150 -2.17 2.91 18.11
N GLN A 151 -1.57 4.05 18.40
CA GLN A 151 -1.67 4.69 19.70
C GLN A 151 -1.67 6.22 19.59
N VAL A 152 -2.20 6.90 20.60
CA VAL A 152 -2.14 8.36 20.72
C VAL A 152 -1.28 8.71 21.93
N LYS A 153 -0.24 9.51 21.69
CA LYS A 153 0.70 9.93 22.73
C LYS A 153 1.24 11.32 22.42
N ASN A 154 1.30 12.17 23.44
CA ASN A 154 1.89 13.52 23.34
C ASN A 154 1.29 14.37 22.19
N LYS A 155 -0.01 14.33 21.99
CA LYS A 155 -0.73 15.01 20.89
C LYS A 155 -0.29 14.54 19.49
N LEU A 156 0.16 13.31 19.39
CA LEU A 156 0.50 12.64 18.13
C LEU A 156 -0.28 11.33 18.05
N VAL A 157 -0.80 11.06 16.87
CA VAL A 157 -1.26 9.75 16.48
C VAL A 157 -0.06 9.01 15.90
N LEU A 158 0.27 7.86 16.47
CA LEU A 158 1.41 7.02 16.09
C LEU A 158 0.87 5.71 15.51
N LEU A 159 1.15 5.47 14.24
CA LEU A 159 0.86 4.22 13.55
C LEU A 159 2.18 3.53 13.20
N SER A 160 2.45 2.39 13.81
CA SER A 160 3.66 1.62 13.57
C SER A 160 3.34 0.30 12.88
N VAL A 161 4.16 -0.07 11.89
CA VAL A 161 4.17 -1.41 11.28
C VAL A 161 5.53 -2.04 11.59
N THR A 162 5.50 -3.13 12.36
CA THR A 162 6.70 -3.87 12.79
C THR A 162 6.69 -5.24 12.17
N ASP A 163 7.80 -5.66 11.57
CA ASP A 163 7.99 -6.99 11.00
C ASP A 163 9.13 -7.75 11.72
N THR A 164 9.08 -9.07 11.67
CA THR A 164 10.15 -9.95 12.15
C THR A 164 11.01 -10.46 10.99
N GLY A 165 11.18 -9.65 9.96
CA GLY A 165 11.87 -10.00 8.73
C GLY A 165 13.38 -9.87 8.82
N ARG A 166 14.01 -9.83 7.65
CA ARG A 166 15.47 -9.76 7.52
C ARG A 166 16.12 -8.48 8.05
N GLY A 167 15.31 -7.45 8.34
CA GLY A 167 15.81 -6.13 8.69
C GLY A 167 16.52 -5.42 7.53
N ILE A 168 17.07 -4.25 7.83
CA ILE A 168 17.73 -3.34 6.87
C ILE A 168 19.10 -2.99 7.43
N PRO A 169 20.19 -3.19 6.65
CA PRO A 169 21.52 -2.75 7.02
C PRO A 169 21.58 -1.24 7.29
N GLU A 170 22.35 -0.81 8.28
CA GLU A 170 22.43 0.58 8.72
C GLU A 170 22.82 1.55 7.59
N GLU A 171 23.76 1.12 6.73
CA GLU A 171 24.19 1.90 5.57
C GLU A 171 23.08 2.15 4.52
N GLN A 172 22.01 1.34 4.51
CA GLN A 172 20.89 1.49 3.60
C GLN A 172 19.75 2.34 4.18
N ILE A 173 19.71 2.55 5.50
CA ILE A 173 18.62 3.28 6.17
C ILE A 173 18.55 4.72 5.68
N SER A 174 19.68 5.41 5.58
CA SER A 174 19.76 6.81 5.15
C SER A 174 19.22 7.04 3.73
N SER A 175 19.39 6.06 2.84
CA SER A 175 18.98 6.14 1.43
C SER A 175 17.58 5.55 1.14
N LEU A 176 16.89 5.00 2.13
CA LEU A 176 15.59 4.35 1.94
C LEU A 176 14.52 5.30 1.36
N PHE A 177 14.57 6.55 1.77
CA PHE A 177 13.60 7.57 1.36
C PHE A 177 14.05 8.36 0.13
N ASP A 178 15.32 8.22 -0.29
CA ASP A 178 15.93 8.99 -1.39
C ASP A 178 16.04 8.16 -2.68
N ARG A 179 15.61 6.88 -2.65
CA ARG A 179 15.80 5.92 -3.76
C ARG A 179 15.12 6.27 -5.08
N TYR A 180 14.24 7.26 -5.10
CA TYR A 180 13.68 7.77 -6.34
C TYR A 180 14.76 8.21 -7.35
N LEU A 181 15.91 8.66 -6.88
CA LEU A 181 17.02 9.16 -7.72
C LEU A 181 18.04 8.09 -8.15
N HIS A 182 17.98 6.86 -7.60
CA HIS A 182 19.07 5.87 -7.77
C HIS A 182 18.60 4.48 -8.25
N ALA A 183 17.41 4.37 -8.84
CA ALA A 183 16.82 3.09 -9.28
C ALA A 183 17.68 2.29 -10.31
N GLY A 184 18.71 2.91 -10.89
CA GLY A 184 19.59 2.29 -11.89
C GLY A 184 20.86 1.63 -11.34
N GLN A 185 21.13 1.66 -10.03
CA GLN A 185 22.42 1.24 -9.46
C GLN A 185 22.38 0.01 -8.54
N MET A 186 21.24 -0.64 -8.38
CA MET A 186 21.12 -1.82 -7.51
C MET A 186 20.96 -3.12 -8.30
N ASP A 187 21.80 -4.09 -8.00
CA ASP A 187 21.71 -5.47 -8.48
C ASP A 187 21.46 -6.41 -7.28
N PRO A 188 20.33 -7.17 -7.20
CA PRO A 188 19.21 -7.13 -8.15
C PRO A 188 18.36 -5.86 -8.01
N PRO A 189 17.67 -5.43 -9.08
CA PRO A 189 16.80 -4.26 -9.01
C PRO A 189 15.71 -4.47 -7.95
N PRO A 190 15.36 -3.43 -7.16
CA PRO A 190 14.33 -3.55 -6.15
C PRO A 190 13.02 -3.97 -6.81
N HIS A 191 12.30 -4.91 -6.17
CA HIS A 191 10.99 -5.30 -6.64
C HIS A 191 10.05 -4.09 -6.57
N GLY A 192 9.72 -3.48 -7.70
CA GLY A 192 8.91 -2.27 -7.84
C GLY A 192 9.72 -1.02 -8.18
N LEU A 193 9.01 0.11 -8.40
CA LEU A 193 9.61 1.39 -8.82
C LEU A 193 10.38 2.12 -7.70
N GLY A 194 10.43 1.59 -6.48
CA GLY A 194 11.07 2.25 -5.34
C GLY A 194 10.34 3.51 -4.83
N LEU A 195 9.11 3.76 -5.28
CA LEU A 195 8.34 4.97 -4.99
C LEU A 195 7.55 4.90 -3.68
N GLY A 196 7.37 3.71 -3.09
CA GLY A 196 6.47 3.51 -1.96
C GLY A 196 6.86 4.29 -0.70
N LEU A 197 8.10 4.16 -0.24
CA LEU A 197 8.56 4.85 0.98
C LEU A 197 8.70 6.37 0.79
N PRO A 198 9.25 6.90 -0.32
CA PRO A 198 9.19 8.32 -0.64
C PRO A 198 7.77 8.89 -0.62
N LEU A 199 6.80 8.16 -1.20
CA LEU A 199 5.38 8.55 -1.18
C LEU A 199 4.82 8.56 0.26
N CYS A 200 5.08 7.51 1.04
CA CYS A 200 4.66 7.46 2.44
C CYS A 200 5.21 8.64 3.24
N ARG A 201 6.48 9.01 3.03
CA ARG A 201 7.09 10.18 3.67
C ARG A 201 6.41 11.48 3.25
N ARG A 202 6.16 11.67 1.95
CA ARG A 202 5.47 12.87 1.44
C ARG A 202 4.05 12.99 1.98
N ILE A 203 3.32 11.87 2.06
CA ILE A 203 1.97 11.84 2.67
C ILE A 203 2.05 12.21 4.16
N ALA A 204 3.03 11.70 4.90
CA ALA A 204 3.24 12.07 6.30
C ALA A 204 3.48 13.59 6.46
N GLU A 205 4.38 14.15 5.64
CA GLU A 205 4.70 15.58 5.61
C GLU A 205 3.47 16.43 5.24
N GLY A 206 2.66 15.98 4.28
CA GLY A 206 1.41 16.65 3.89
C GLY A 206 0.35 16.70 5.01
N HIS A 207 0.40 15.76 5.96
CA HIS A 207 -0.40 15.78 7.18
C HIS A 207 0.23 16.65 8.29
N GLY A 208 1.45 17.16 8.09
CA GLY A 208 2.24 17.85 9.09
C GLY A 208 2.94 16.90 10.08
N GLY A 209 3.12 15.65 9.68
CA GLY A 209 3.74 14.60 10.45
C GLY A 209 5.08 14.13 9.87
N THR A 210 5.52 12.95 10.29
CA THR A 210 6.80 12.35 9.86
C THR A 210 6.68 10.85 9.71
N LEU A 211 7.53 10.25 8.86
CA LEU A 211 7.73 8.80 8.77
C LEU A 211 9.15 8.46 9.24
N MET A 212 9.24 7.58 10.22
CA MET A 212 10.50 7.11 10.81
C MET A 212 10.68 5.63 10.57
N VAL A 213 11.94 5.18 10.56
CA VAL A 213 12.32 3.78 10.47
C VAL A 213 13.34 3.43 11.55
N GLU A 214 13.10 2.31 12.21
CA GLU A 214 14.03 1.64 13.12
C GLU A 214 14.20 0.22 12.61
N SER A 215 15.43 -0.16 12.29
CA SER A 215 15.70 -1.50 11.76
C SER A 215 17.10 -1.95 12.13
N ARG A 216 17.25 -3.26 12.27
CA ARG A 216 18.54 -3.91 12.42
C ARG A 216 18.55 -5.19 11.61
N GLU A 217 19.62 -5.41 10.87
CA GLU A 217 19.78 -6.62 10.07
C GLU A 217 19.59 -7.88 10.92
N GLY A 218 18.75 -8.80 10.43
CA GLY A 218 18.37 -10.03 11.12
C GLY A 218 17.35 -9.87 12.25
N GLN A 219 16.88 -8.65 12.56
CA GLN A 219 15.93 -8.40 13.66
C GLN A 219 14.61 -7.77 13.22
N GLY A 220 14.41 -7.62 11.91
CA GLY A 220 13.22 -6.98 11.36
C GLY A 220 13.29 -5.46 11.31
N SER A 221 12.15 -4.84 10.99
CA SER A 221 12.04 -3.39 10.83
C SER A 221 10.77 -2.88 11.49
N ARG A 222 10.81 -1.64 11.94
CA ARG A 222 9.66 -0.88 12.44
C ARG A 222 9.58 0.45 11.70
N PHE A 223 8.50 0.65 10.98
CA PHE A 223 8.15 1.92 10.36
C PHE A 223 7.08 2.61 11.20
N THR A 224 7.31 3.86 11.60
CA THR A 224 6.37 4.62 12.42
C THR A 224 5.96 5.89 11.70
N LEU A 225 4.68 5.99 11.36
CA LEU A 225 4.03 7.20 10.91
C LEU A 225 3.55 7.97 12.15
N SER A 226 3.95 9.24 12.24
CA SER A 226 3.54 10.17 13.29
C SER A 226 2.73 11.28 12.67
N LEU A 227 1.50 11.50 13.14
CA LEU A 227 0.62 12.55 12.66
C LEU A 227 0.20 13.46 13.83
N PRO A 228 0.00 14.78 13.62
CA PRO A 228 -0.58 15.64 14.64
C PRO A 228 -1.99 15.19 15.02
N ASP A 229 -2.24 15.01 16.32
CA ASP A 229 -3.57 14.74 16.86
C ASP A 229 -4.37 16.04 16.92
N ARG A 230 -5.07 16.36 15.84
CA ARG A 230 -5.90 17.55 15.68
C ARG A 230 -7.15 17.26 14.89
N GLN A 231 -8.13 18.13 15.00
CA GLN A 231 -9.35 18.14 14.17
C GLN A 231 -9.40 19.43 13.35
N VAL A 232 -10.06 19.40 12.20
CA VAL A 232 -10.27 20.54 11.31
C VAL A 232 -11.71 21.06 11.35
N GLY A 233 -12.60 20.42 12.14
CA GLY A 233 -13.99 20.82 12.29
C GLY A 233 -14.86 20.47 11.09
N SER A 234 -14.39 19.62 10.17
CA SER A 234 -15.23 19.02 9.15
C SER A 234 -16.17 18.04 9.83
N GLY A 235 -17.47 18.03 9.48
CA GLY A 235 -18.38 17.00 10.00
C GLY A 235 -17.78 15.62 9.75
N VAL A 236 -17.85 14.74 10.78
CA VAL A 236 -17.38 13.36 10.64
C VAL A 236 -18.19 12.69 9.54
N SER A 237 -17.56 12.32 8.45
CA SER A 237 -18.19 11.60 7.35
C SER A 237 -17.96 10.10 7.58
N ASP A 238 -19.01 9.39 7.94
CA ASP A 238 -19.01 7.92 8.09
C ASP A 238 -19.28 7.20 6.78
N VAL A 239 -19.15 7.88 5.64
CA VAL A 239 -19.35 7.23 4.33
C VAL A 239 -18.14 6.36 4.04
N PRO A 240 -18.28 5.02 4.01
CA PRO A 240 -17.24 4.15 3.50
C PRO A 240 -17.01 4.52 2.03
N PHE A 241 -15.85 5.03 1.71
CA PHE A 241 -15.50 5.33 0.32
C PHE A 241 -15.05 4.02 -0.34
N ASP A 242 -16.01 3.20 -0.77
CA ASP A 242 -15.74 1.95 -1.49
C ASP A 242 -16.07 2.10 -2.98
N TYR A 243 -15.35 2.98 -3.68
CA TYR A 243 -15.42 3.06 -5.13
C TYR A 243 -14.13 2.50 -5.76
N ALA A 244 -14.00 1.18 -5.70
CA ALA A 244 -12.87 0.49 -6.33
C ALA A 244 -13.14 0.07 -7.79
N GLY A 245 -14.25 0.50 -8.39
CA GLY A 245 -14.59 0.08 -9.76
C GLY A 245 -14.70 -1.43 -9.94
N GLY A 246 -15.05 -2.18 -8.90
CA GLY A 246 -15.11 -3.64 -8.90
C GLY A 246 -13.78 -4.36 -8.64
N PHE A 247 -12.70 -3.64 -8.27
CA PHE A 247 -11.40 -4.22 -7.96
C PHE A 247 -11.19 -4.42 -6.47
N ASN A 248 -10.58 -5.55 -6.10
CA ASN A 248 -10.14 -5.77 -4.73
C ASN A 248 -8.90 -4.92 -4.42
N ARG A 249 -9.08 -3.83 -3.68
CA ARG A 249 -8.01 -2.88 -3.32
C ARG A 249 -6.87 -3.56 -2.55
N THR A 250 -7.20 -4.50 -1.66
CA THR A 250 -6.22 -5.22 -0.85
C THR A 250 -5.34 -6.11 -1.73
N LEU A 251 -5.94 -6.90 -2.63
CA LEU A 251 -5.18 -7.71 -3.57
C LEU A 251 -4.28 -6.87 -4.47
N MET A 252 -4.77 -5.70 -4.94
CA MET A 252 -3.99 -4.77 -5.72
C MET A 252 -2.80 -4.22 -4.91
N ALA A 253 -3.06 -3.70 -3.73
CA ALA A 253 -2.05 -3.06 -2.90
C ALA A 253 -0.96 -4.04 -2.42
N LEU A 254 -1.32 -5.30 -2.17
CA LEU A 254 -0.42 -6.34 -1.69
C LEU A 254 0.10 -7.27 -2.81
N SER A 255 -0.27 -7.03 -4.08
CA SER A 255 0.02 -7.92 -5.23
C SER A 255 1.49 -8.29 -5.41
N ASP A 256 2.44 -7.44 -4.99
CA ASP A 256 3.87 -7.73 -5.07
C ASP A 256 4.34 -8.74 -4.02
N ALA A 257 3.65 -8.81 -2.88
CA ALA A 257 3.98 -9.73 -1.80
C ALA A 257 3.22 -11.06 -1.94
N LEU A 258 2.00 -11.04 -2.52
CA LEU A 258 1.11 -12.18 -2.55
C LEU A 258 1.53 -13.23 -3.58
N PRO A 259 1.40 -14.54 -3.26
CA PRO A 259 1.61 -15.64 -4.19
C PRO A 259 0.44 -15.74 -5.19
N VAL A 260 0.62 -16.49 -6.29
CA VAL A 260 -0.43 -16.72 -7.29
C VAL A 260 -1.69 -17.36 -6.66
N SER A 261 -1.52 -18.17 -5.62
CA SER A 261 -2.64 -18.79 -4.91
C SER A 261 -3.64 -17.79 -4.31
N ALA A 262 -3.21 -16.55 -3.99
CA ALA A 262 -4.10 -15.50 -3.52
C ALA A 262 -5.12 -15.04 -4.58
N PHE A 263 -4.87 -15.36 -5.84
CA PHE A 263 -5.70 -14.98 -6.98
C PHE A 263 -6.53 -16.15 -7.53
N LEU A 264 -6.49 -17.32 -6.88
CA LEU A 264 -7.41 -18.41 -7.16
C LEU A 264 -8.83 -18.06 -6.75
N ARG A 265 -9.82 -18.57 -7.48
CA ARG A 265 -11.24 -18.25 -7.26
C ARG A 265 -11.68 -18.48 -5.82
N ASN A 266 -11.27 -19.60 -5.20
CA ASN A 266 -11.62 -19.94 -3.82
C ASN A 266 -11.01 -19.02 -2.75
N ASN A 267 -10.08 -18.14 -3.11
CA ASN A 267 -9.42 -17.22 -2.19
C ASN A 267 -9.79 -15.75 -2.45
N GLN A 268 -10.71 -15.50 -3.39
CA GLN A 268 -11.17 -14.14 -3.74
C GLN A 268 -12.52 -13.78 -3.11
N ASP A 269 -13.26 -14.76 -2.61
CA ASP A 269 -14.51 -14.63 -1.87
C ASP A 269 -14.21 -14.51 -0.37
#